data_28044c80fe398c7921d98e70d834b924
#
_entry.id   28044c80fe398c7921d98e70d834b924
#
_cell.length_a   1.000
_cell.length_b   1.000
_cell.length_c   1.000
_cell.angle_alpha   90.00
_cell.angle_beta   90.00
_cell.angle_gamma   90.00
#
_symmetry.space_group_name_H-M   'P 1'
#
loop_
_entity.id
_entity.type
_entity.pdbx_description
1 polymer ?
#
loop_
_entity_poly.entity_id
_entity_poly.type
_entity_poly.pdbx_seq_one_letter_code
_entity_poly.pdbx_strand_id
1 'polypeptide(L)'
;MVDFTLLRTQAYINGAFISAKNDRTFAVFNPANQQVIAQVASCGVEETQAAIQAAKVALQDWKALTAKARSKILQKWFALIMQHQEELAYLLSLEQGKPLAEARGEIAYGASFIEWFAEEAKRAYGEIIPQDRDGRRLLVVKQPIGVVAAITPWNFPSAMITRKAAPALAVGCSIVIKPAPETPLSALALAELAHQAGIPQGVFNVLPTDQAQEVGAVLTSHPDVRALTFTGSTKLGRLLMAQCADSVKKVSLELGGNAPSLVFDDADLEKAVDGVIASKFRNSG
;
A
#
# COMPACT_ATOMS: atom_id res chain seq x y z
N MET A 1 16.87 9.63 -22.54
CA MET A 1 16.33 9.92 -21.19
C MET A 1 14.87 9.51 -21.20
N VAL A 2 14.44 8.72 -20.26
CA VAL A 2 13.00 8.43 -20.09
C VAL A 2 12.36 9.71 -19.57
N ASP A 3 11.38 10.21 -20.28
CA ASP A 3 10.60 11.37 -19.81
C ASP A 3 9.59 10.84 -18.77
N PHE A 4 9.77 11.24 -17.51
CA PHE A 4 8.94 10.78 -16.42
C PHE A 4 7.67 11.62 -16.30
N THR A 5 6.60 11.13 -16.86
CA THR A 5 5.27 11.78 -16.75
C THR A 5 4.61 11.57 -15.41
N LEU A 6 4.99 10.50 -14.70
CA LEU A 6 4.45 10.08 -13.41
C LEU A 6 5.29 10.48 -12.20
N LEU A 7 6.46 11.10 -12.40
CA LEU A 7 7.30 11.53 -11.29
C LEU A 7 6.58 12.63 -10.49
N ARG A 8 6.32 12.34 -9.22
CA ARG A 8 5.77 13.28 -8.24
C ARG A 8 6.68 13.33 -7.03
N THR A 9 6.81 14.51 -6.43
CA THR A 9 7.68 14.75 -5.26
C THR A 9 6.95 15.33 -4.07
N GLN A 10 5.68 15.64 -4.23
CA GLN A 10 4.81 16.19 -3.20
C GLN A 10 3.93 15.09 -2.58
N ALA A 11 3.52 15.28 -1.33
CA ALA A 11 2.55 14.40 -0.68
C ALA A 11 1.20 14.42 -1.41
N TYR A 12 0.53 13.27 -1.51
CA TYR A 12 -0.82 13.21 -2.08
C TYR A 12 -1.85 13.14 -0.97
N ILE A 13 -2.53 14.24 -0.71
CA ILE A 13 -3.53 14.38 0.36
C ILE A 13 -4.80 15.00 -0.20
N ASN A 14 -5.93 14.41 0.11
CA ASN A 14 -7.25 14.92 -0.27
C ASN A 14 -7.39 15.25 -1.77
N GLY A 15 -6.83 14.40 -2.63
CA GLY A 15 -6.94 14.54 -4.09
C GLY A 15 -5.98 15.55 -4.71
N ALA A 16 -5.03 16.09 -3.95
CA ALA A 16 -4.05 17.06 -4.42
C ALA A 16 -2.61 16.67 -4.04
N PHE A 17 -1.66 17.01 -4.90
CA PHE A 17 -0.24 16.97 -4.57
C PHE A 17 0.13 18.29 -3.87
N ILE A 18 0.60 18.18 -2.62
CA ILE A 18 0.91 19.31 -1.75
C ILE A 18 2.32 19.20 -1.18
N SER A 19 2.98 20.34 -1.00
CA SER A 19 4.23 20.42 -0.23
C SER A 19 3.97 20.16 1.25
N ALA A 20 5.01 19.70 1.96
CA ALA A 20 4.94 19.63 3.42
C ALA A 20 4.85 21.05 3.99
N LYS A 21 4.19 21.18 5.14
CA LYS A 21 4.15 22.43 5.89
C LYS A 21 5.61 22.79 6.28
N ASN A 22 5.99 24.01 6.15
CA ASN A 22 7.38 24.47 6.30
C ASN A 22 8.35 24.04 5.17
N ASP A 23 7.84 23.61 4.01
CA ASP A 23 8.61 23.23 2.81
C ASP A 23 9.71 22.18 3.09
N ARG A 24 9.56 21.36 4.14
CA ARG A 24 10.51 20.27 4.43
C ARG A 24 10.54 19.25 3.33
N THR A 25 11.74 18.87 2.94
CA THR A 25 12.00 17.81 1.97
C THR A 25 13.10 16.88 2.48
N PHE A 26 13.17 15.71 1.92
CA PHE A 26 14.30 14.78 2.06
C PHE A 26 14.72 14.25 0.69
N ALA A 27 16.00 13.90 0.58
CA ALA A 27 16.56 13.39 -0.67
C ALA A 27 16.26 11.91 -0.84
N VAL A 28 15.83 11.52 -2.04
CA VAL A 28 15.74 10.13 -2.49
C VAL A 28 16.93 9.84 -3.38
N PHE A 29 17.64 8.77 -3.10
CA PHE A 29 18.90 8.43 -3.78
C PHE A 29 18.75 7.21 -4.67
N ASN A 30 19.48 7.21 -5.77
CA ASN A 30 19.72 6.00 -6.55
C ASN A 30 20.76 5.15 -5.81
N PRO A 31 20.42 3.93 -5.34
CA PRO A 31 21.34 3.11 -4.57
C PRO A 31 22.56 2.63 -5.36
N ALA A 32 22.49 2.58 -6.69
CA ALA A 32 23.59 2.14 -7.54
C ALA A 32 24.75 3.15 -7.64
N ASN A 33 24.47 4.45 -7.56
CA ASN A 33 25.48 5.49 -7.75
C ASN A 33 25.42 6.63 -6.71
N GLN A 34 24.50 6.55 -5.75
CA GLN A 34 24.29 7.54 -4.68
C GLN A 34 23.92 8.95 -5.17
N GLN A 35 23.49 9.08 -6.41
CA GLN A 35 22.99 10.35 -6.93
C GLN A 35 21.58 10.62 -6.41
N VAL A 36 21.29 11.89 -6.12
CA VAL A 36 19.94 12.33 -5.75
C VAL A 36 19.04 12.24 -6.97
N ILE A 37 17.95 11.48 -6.85
CA ILE A 37 16.91 11.36 -7.87
C ILE A 37 15.95 12.55 -7.76
N ALA A 38 15.49 12.84 -6.54
CA ALA A 38 14.53 13.90 -6.26
C ALA A 38 14.60 14.37 -4.82
N GLN A 39 14.10 15.59 -4.58
CA GLN A 39 13.75 16.09 -3.24
C GLN A 39 12.25 15.88 -3.04
N VAL A 40 11.86 15.10 -2.05
CA VAL A 40 10.48 14.70 -1.79
C VAL A 40 9.98 15.36 -0.51
N ALA A 41 8.72 15.79 -0.50
CA ALA A 41 8.10 16.40 0.68
C ALA A 41 8.20 15.48 1.91
N SER A 42 8.60 16.03 3.04
CA SER A 42 8.66 15.31 4.33
C SER A 42 7.46 15.67 5.19
N CYS A 43 6.44 14.82 5.18
CA CYS A 43 5.24 14.99 5.99
C CYS A 43 5.54 14.77 7.48
N GLY A 44 4.90 15.57 8.33
CA GLY A 44 4.93 15.45 9.77
C GLY A 44 3.56 15.09 10.37
N VAL A 45 3.39 15.47 11.63
CA VAL A 45 2.16 15.23 12.40
C VAL A 45 0.95 15.91 11.78
N GLU A 46 1.10 17.16 11.33
CA GLU A 46 -0.01 17.96 10.82
C GLU A 46 -0.56 17.41 9.50
N GLU A 47 0.32 17.06 8.54
CA GLU A 47 -0.09 16.44 7.29
C GLU A 47 -0.74 15.06 7.53
N THR A 48 -0.24 14.33 8.51
CA THR A 48 -0.81 13.02 8.88
C THR A 48 -2.22 13.17 9.42
N GLN A 49 -2.46 14.15 10.31
CA GLN A 49 -3.80 14.46 10.83
C GLN A 49 -4.73 14.93 9.72
N ALA A 50 -4.25 15.79 8.82
CA ALA A 50 -5.02 16.28 7.68
C ALA A 50 -5.43 15.14 6.74
N ALA A 51 -4.51 14.20 6.45
CA ALA A 51 -4.80 13.03 5.62
C ALA A 51 -5.82 12.09 6.28
N ILE A 52 -5.72 11.86 7.60
CA ILE A 52 -6.70 11.05 8.34
C ILE A 52 -8.08 11.72 8.32
N GLN A 53 -8.14 13.03 8.53
CA GLN A 53 -9.38 13.78 8.47
C GLN A 53 -10.02 13.74 7.08
N ALA A 54 -9.22 13.93 6.02
CA ALA A 54 -9.69 13.80 4.64
C ALA A 54 -10.23 12.38 4.37
N ALA A 55 -9.50 11.36 4.82
CA ALA A 55 -9.91 9.97 4.68
C ALA A 55 -11.22 9.65 5.43
N LYS A 56 -11.43 10.25 6.62
CA LYS A 56 -12.66 10.11 7.42
C LYS A 56 -13.87 10.73 6.71
N VAL A 57 -13.70 11.92 6.15
CA VAL A 57 -14.76 12.61 5.40
C VAL A 57 -15.12 11.84 4.15
N ALA A 58 -14.13 11.50 3.33
CA ALA A 58 -14.34 10.81 2.06
C ALA A 58 -14.91 9.38 2.21
N LEU A 59 -14.68 8.75 3.35
CA LEU A 59 -15.20 7.41 3.68
C LEU A 59 -16.71 7.32 3.52
N GLN A 60 -17.46 8.39 3.84
CA GLN A 60 -18.93 8.35 3.87
C GLN A 60 -19.49 8.11 2.47
N ASP A 61 -19.02 8.86 1.49
CA ASP A 61 -19.46 8.74 0.09
C ASP A 61 -18.88 7.49 -0.56
N TRP A 62 -17.60 7.15 -0.27
CA TRP A 62 -16.97 5.96 -0.82
C TRP A 62 -17.64 4.65 -0.40
N LYS A 63 -17.97 4.50 0.88
CA LYS A 63 -18.68 3.30 1.38
C LYS A 63 -20.12 3.20 0.90
N ALA A 64 -20.76 4.34 0.55
CA ALA A 64 -22.11 4.37 0.01
C ALA A 64 -22.19 3.90 -1.45
N LEU A 65 -21.05 3.92 -2.18
CA LEU A 65 -21.00 3.38 -3.54
C LEU A 65 -21.28 1.87 -3.52
N THR A 66 -21.95 1.39 -4.57
CA THR A 66 -22.11 -0.05 -4.75
C THR A 66 -20.75 -0.72 -4.98
N ALA A 67 -20.62 -1.99 -4.60
CA ALA A 67 -19.41 -2.78 -4.88
C ALA A 67 -19.03 -2.76 -6.37
N LYS A 68 -20.04 -2.79 -7.27
CA LYS A 68 -19.83 -2.69 -8.71
C LYS A 68 -19.21 -1.34 -9.13
N ALA A 69 -19.61 -0.24 -8.51
CA ALA A 69 -19.06 1.08 -8.82
C ALA A 69 -17.59 1.17 -8.38
N ARG A 70 -17.26 0.73 -7.14
CA ARG A 70 -15.89 0.66 -6.65
C ARG A 70 -15.01 -0.26 -7.50
N SER A 71 -15.52 -1.44 -7.86
CA SER A 71 -14.85 -2.39 -8.75
C SER A 71 -14.44 -1.74 -10.08
N LYS A 72 -15.34 -1.00 -10.74
CA LYS A 72 -15.03 -0.30 -12.00
C LYS A 72 -13.90 0.71 -11.86
N ILE A 73 -13.85 1.45 -10.77
CA ILE A 73 -12.77 2.42 -10.51
C ILE A 73 -11.44 1.69 -10.30
N LEU A 74 -11.44 0.60 -9.54
CA LEU A 74 -10.25 -0.24 -9.32
C LEU A 74 -9.76 -0.88 -10.62
N GLN A 75 -10.65 -1.39 -11.47
CA GLN A 75 -10.30 -1.93 -12.80
C GLN A 75 -9.64 -0.86 -13.67
N LYS A 76 -10.12 0.39 -13.62
CA LYS A 76 -9.48 1.49 -14.34
C LYS A 76 -8.08 1.80 -13.78
N TRP A 77 -7.90 1.75 -12.45
CA TRP A 77 -6.60 1.91 -11.84
C TRP A 77 -5.63 0.80 -12.25
N PHE A 78 -6.07 -0.46 -12.24
CA PHE A 78 -5.31 -1.59 -12.79
C PHE A 78 -4.88 -1.35 -14.24
N ALA A 79 -5.81 -0.97 -15.11
CA ALA A 79 -5.53 -0.74 -16.52
C ALA A 79 -4.49 0.38 -16.73
N LEU A 80 -4.58 1.47 -15.96
CA LEU A 80 -3.61 2.57 -16.02
C LEU A 80 -2.22 2.13 -15.53
N ILE A 81 -2.12 1.34 -14.47
CA ILE A 81 -0.84 0.81 -14.00
C ILE A 81 -0.20 -0.07 -15.08
N MET A 82 -0.95 -0.95 -15.72
CA MET A 82 -0.43 -1.81 -16.79
C MET A 82 -0.07 -1.02 -18.05
N GLN A 83 -0.82 0.03 -18.37
CA GLN A 83 -0.49 0.95 -19.46
C GLN A 83 0.84 1.69 -19.24
N HIS A 84 1.15 2.03 -18.00
CA HIS A 84 2.38 2.74 -17.60
C HIS A 84 3.45 1.82 -17.01
N GLN A 85 3.37 0.49 -17.25
CA GLN A 85 4.26 -0.50 -16.63
C GLN A 85 5.74 -0.17 -16.82
N GLU A 86 6.15 0.25 -18.00
CA GLU A 86 7.56 0.55 -18.32
C GLU A 86 8.08 1.76 -17.53
N GLU A 87 7.32 2.83 -17.49
CA GLU A 87 7.70 4.03 -16.73
C GLU A 87 7.77 3.75 -15.23
N LEU A 88 6.76 3.05 -14.69
CA LEU A 88 6.71 2.64 -13.28
C LEU A 88 7.86 1.70 -12.93
N ALA A 89 8.18 0.72 -13.78
CA ALA A 89 9.28 -0.20 -13.56
C ALA A 89 10.63 0.51 -13.58
N TYR A 90 10.82 1.46 -14.48
CA TYR A 90 12.04 2.24 -14.54
C TYR A 90 12.21 3.14 -13.30
N LEU A 91 11.15 3.83 -12.88
CA LEU A 91 11.15 4.65 -11.68
C LEU A 91 11.45 3.81 -10.42
N LEU A 92 10.82 2.64 -10.32
CA LEU A 92 11.03 1.70 -9.24
C LEU A 92 12.46 1.17 -9.21
N SER A 93 13.02 0.78 -10.37
CA SER A 93 14.41 0.35 -10.48
C SER A 93 15.37 1.45 -10.07
N LEU A 94 15.06 2.71 -10.42
CA LEU A 94 15.88 3.87 -10.12
C LEU A 94 15.98 4.14 -8.61
N GLU A 95 14.85 4.09 -7.87
CA GLU A 95 14.85 4.38 -6.43
C GLU A 95 15.18 3.19 -5.54
N GLN A 96 14.88 1.95 -6.00
CA GLN A 96 15.04 0.74 -5.17
C GLN A 96 16.30 -0.07 -5.52
N GLY A 97 16.75 0.00 -6.77
CA GLY A 97 17.98 -0.64 -7.24
C GLY A 97 17.83 -2.05 -7.81
N LYS A 98 16.62 -2.64 -7.83
CA LYS A 98 16.44 -3.96 -8.45
C LYS A 98 16.58 -3.92 -9.98
N PRO A 99 16.94 -5.04 -10.64
CA PRO A 99 16.99 -5.12 -12.09
C PRO A 99 15.66 -4.75 -12.73
N LEU A 100 15.72 -4.06 -13.89
CA LEU A 100 14.51 -3.57 -14.57
C LEU A 100 13.52 -4.70 -14.93
N ALA A 101 14.02 -5.90 -15.26
CA ALA A 101 13.17 -7.06 -15.51
C ALA A 101 12.36 -7.47 -14.28
N GLU A 102 12.97 -7.44 -13.08
CA GLU A 102 12.30 -7.71 -11.83
C GLU A 102 11.33 -6.58 -11.43
N ALA A 103 11.70 -5.32 -11.72
CA ALA A 103 10.82 -4.18 -11.52
C ALA A 103 9.54 -4.29 -12.37
N ARG A 104 9.65 -4.67 -13.66
CA ARG A 104 8.48 -4.98 -14.51
C ARG A 104 7.61 -6.06 -13.90
N GLY A 105 8.23 -7.13 -13.41
CA GLY A 105 7.54 -8.22 -12.72
C GLY A 105 6.81 -7.73 -11.46
N GLU A 106 7.42 -6.83 -10.68
CA GLU A 106 6.77 -6.25 -9.50
C GLU A 106 5.58 -5.38 -9.86
N ILE A 107 5.67 -4.55 -10.90
CA ILE A 107 4.54 -3.72 -11.33
C ILE A 107 3.35 -4.60 -11.72
N ALA A 108 3.58 -5.65 -12.54
CA ALA A 108 2.52 -6.58 -12.91
C ALA A 108 1.95 -7.33 -11.70
N TYR A 109 2.81 -7.79 -10.79
CA TYR A 109 2.42 -8.43 -9.53
C TYR A 109 1.61 -7.47 -8.64
N GLY A 110 2.04 -6.23 -8.50
CA GLY A 110 1.30 -5.21 -7.76
C GLY A 110 -0.06 -4.92 -8.37
N ALA A 111 -0.13 -4.81 -9.70
CA ALA A 111 -1.38 -4.59 -10.42
C ALA A 111 -2.37 -5.76 -10.25
N SER A 112 -1.89 -7.00 -10.20
CA SER A 112 -2.74 -8.19 -10.04
C SER A 112 -3.54 -8.19 -8.73
N PHE A 113 -3.05 -7.55 -7.66
CA PHE A 113 -3.83 -7.37 -6.43
C PHE A 113 -5.03 -6.44 -6.67
N ILE A 114 -4.86 -5.38 -7.47
CA ILE A 114 -5.96 -4.46 -7.75
C ILE A 114 -7.01 -5.16 -8.59
N GLU A 115 -6.60 -5.90 -9.62
CA GLU A 115 -7.50 -6.71 -10.45
C GLU A 115 -8.28 -7.71 -9.59
N TRP A 116 -7.57 -8.52 -8.78
CA TRP A 116 -8.18 -9.50 -7.90
C TRP A 116 -9.22 -8.89 -6.96
N PHE A 117 -8.85 -7.83 -6.23
CA PHE A 117 -9.74 -7.21 -5.27
C PHE A 117 -10.86 -6.37 -5.92
N ALA A 118 -10.69 -5.90 -7.16
CA ALA A 118 -11.79 -5.32 -7.92
C ALA A 118 -12.89 -6.36 -8.18
N GLU A 119 -12.53 -7.62 -8.44
CA GLU A 119 -13.49 -8.72 -8.57
C GLU A 119 -14.04 -9.17 -7.21
N GLU A 120 -13.19 -9.30 -6.19
CA GLU A 120 -13.61 -9.69 -4.84
C GLU A 120 -14.51 -8.66 -4.15
N ALA A 121 -14.45 -7.38 -4.55
CA ALA A 121 -15.38 -6.37 -4.06
C ALA A 121 -16.84 -6.79 -4.17
N LYS A 122 -17.18 -7.49 -5.26
CA LYS A 122 -18.55 -7.96 -5.56
C LYS A 122 -18.92 -9.25 -4.81
N ARG A 123 -17.96 -9.91 -4.14
CA ARG A 123 -18.12 -11.15 -3.39
C ARG A 123 -18.06 -10.98 -1.87
N ALA A 124 -17.98 -9.75 -1.38
CA ALA A 124 -18.05 -9.47 0.06
C ALA A 124 -19.48 -9.64 0.57
N TYR A 125 -20.00 -10.87 0.47
CA TYR A 125 -21.37 -11.21 0.86
C TYR A 125 -21.58 -11.15 2.37
N GLY A 126 -22.86 -10.98 2.77
CA GLY A 126 -23.34 -11.32 4.10
C GLY A 126 -23.78 -12.78 4.18
N GLU A 127 -24.37 -13.15 5.30
CA GLU A 127 -24.86 -14.49 5.58
C GLU A 127 -26.28 -14.43 6.15
N ILE A 128 -27.08 -15.44 5.79
CA ILE A 128 -28.34 -15.74 6.48
C ILE A 128 -28.11 -17.01 7.27
N ILE A 129 -28.08 -16.89 8.60
CA ILE A 129 -27.79 -18.00 9.50
C ILE A 129 -29.09 -18.69 9.88
N PRO A 130 -29.16 -20.04 9.95
CA PRO A 130 -30.32 -20.74 10.46
C PRO A 130 -30.72 -20.22 11.85
N GLN A 131 -32.00 -20.09 12.07
CA GLN A 131 -32.54 -19.62 13.35
C GLN A 131 -32.28 -20.63 14.47
N ASP A 132 -32.00 -20.13 15.66
CA ASP A 132 -31.84 -20.90 16.89
C ASP A 132 -33.18 -21.21 17.59
N ARG A 133 -34.24 -20.48 17.20
CA ARG A 133 -35.60 -20.63 17.70
C ARG A 133 -36.63 -19.96 16.78
N ASP A 134 -37.88 -20.34 16.88
CA ASP A 134 -38.95 -19.80 16.06
C ASP A 134 -39.10 -18.28 16.21
N GLY A 135 -39.47 -17.62 15.12
CA GLY A 135 -39.70 -16.17 15.07
C GLY A 135 -38.45 -15.30 14.98
N ARG A 136 -37.22 -15.88 14.85
CA ARG A 136 -36.00 -15.15 14.62
C ARG A 136 -35.48 -15.25 13.17
N ARG A 137 -34.84 -14.17 12.72
CA ARG A 137 -33.99 -14.20 11.51
C ARG A 137 -32.64 -13.63 11.87
N LEU A 138 -31.57 -14.37 11.55
CA LEU A 138 -30.20 -13.96 11.80
C LEU A 138 -29.54 -13.60 10.48
N LEU A 139 -29.15 -12.32 10.36
CA LEU A 139 -28.44 -11.80 9.18
C LEU A 139 -27.10 -11.24 9.62
N VAL A 140 -26.07 -11.60 8.86
CA VAL A 140 -24.73 -11.01 8.99
C VAL A 140 -24.46 -10.11 7.80
N VAL A 141 -24.08 -8.88 8.06
CA VAL A 141 -23.75 -7.88 7.04
C VAL A 141 -22.30 -7.46 7.22
N LYS A 142 -21.50 -7.55 6.13
CA LYS A 142 -20.12 -7.06 6.13
C LYS A 142 -20.11 -5.57 5.83
N GLN A 143 -19.41 -4.80 6.66
CA GLN A 143 -19.27 -3.35 6.52
C GLN A 143 -17.80 -2.93 6.53
N PRO A 144 -17.43 -1.83 5.83
CA PRO A 144 -16.08 -1.29 5.92
C PRO A 144 -15.75 -0.88 7.35
N ILE A 145 -14.53 -1.22 7.79
CA ILE A 145 -14.09 -0.93 9.17
C ILE A 145 -13.88 0.57 9.42
N GLY A 146 -13.56 1.34 8.37
CA GLY A 146 -13.29 2.77 8.48
C GLY A 146 -12.02 3.20 7.75
N VAL A 147 -11.29 4.15 8.34
CA VAL A 147 -9.98 4.59 7.83
C VAL A 147 -8.94 3.52 8.15
N VAL A 148 -8.16 3.12 7.14
CA VAL A 148 -7.04 2.18 7.25
C VAL A 148 -5.72 2.95 7.15
N ALA A 149 -4.79 2.72 8.07
CA ALA A 149 -3.41 3.15 7.93
C ALA A 149 -2.55 2.01 7.38
N ALA A 150 -1.68 2.32 6.41
CA ALA A 150 -0.72 1.36 5.87
C ALA A 150 0.71 1.89 5.99
N ILE A 151 1.62 1.07 6.48
CA ILE A 151 3.07 1.36 6.53
C ILE A 151 3.76 0.28 5.71
N THR A 152 4.50 0.67 4.67
CA THR A 152 5.07 -0.25 3.69
C THR A 152 6.59 -0.19 3.65
N PRO A 153 7.27 -1.31 3.35
CA PRO A 153 8.72 -1.39 3.24
C PRO A 153 9.22 -0.94 1.86
N TRP A 154 10.55 -0.84 1.74
CA TRP A 154 11.25 -0.43 0.53
C TRP A 154 11.47 -1.54 -0.50
N ASN A 155 11.39 -2.82 -0.11
CA ASN A 155 11.82 -3.94 -0.97
C ASN A 155 10.87 -4.25 -2.14
N PHE A 156 9.57 -4.00 -1.96
CA PHE A 156 8.55 -4.10 -3.00
C PHE A 156 7.64 -2.86 -2.94
N PRO A 157 8.15 -1.66 -3.28
CA PRO A 157 7.49 -0.39 -3.01
C PRO A 157 6.15 -0.21 -3.72
N SER A 158 5.95 -0.84 -4.87
CA SER A 158 4.68 -0.81 -5.59
C SER A 158 3.73 -1.89 -5.08
N ALA A 159 4.17 -3.15 -5.04
CA ALA A 159 3.32 -4.29 -4.70
C ALA A 159 2.83 -4.27 -3.24
N MET A 160 3.66 -3.79 -2.29
CA MET A 160 3.24 -3.71 -0.88
C MET A 160 2.18 -2.63 -0.63
N ILE A 161 2.10 -1.62 -1.49
CA ILE A 161 1.04 -0.61 -1.45
C ILE A 161 -0.25 -1.19 -2.04
N THR A 162 -0.19 -1.72 -3.24
CA THR A 162 -1.39 -2.19 -3.94
C THR A 162 -2.08 -3.34 -3.22
N ARG A 163 -1.32 -4.29 -2.64
CA ARG A 163 -1.89 -5.41 -1.87
C ARG A 163 -2.58 -4.99 -0.55
N LYS A 164 -2.29 -3.79 -0.04
CA LYS A 164 -2.95 -3.21 1.13
C LYS A 164 -4.08 -2.27 0.73
N ALA A 165 -3.85 -1.43 -0.27
CA ALA A 165 -4.81 -0.45 -0.73
C ALA A 165 -6.00 -1.11 -1.46
N ALA A 166 -5.74 -2.07 -2.34
CA ALA A 166 -6.80 -2.68 -3.13
C ALA A 166 -7.91 -3.34 -2.28
N PRO A 167 -7.61 -4.21 -1.29
CA PRO A 167 -8.66 -4.79 -0.46
C PRO A 167 -9.38 -3.75 0.41
N ALA A 168 -8.67 -2.74 0.94
CA ALA A 168 -9.27 -1.68 1.72
C ALA A 168 -10.29 -0.88 0.90
N LEU A 169 -9.89 -0.44 -0.30
CA LEU A 169 -10.74 0.31 -1.20
C LEU A 169 -11.91 -0.54 -1.74
N ALA A 170 -11.66 -1.80 -2.07
CA ALA A 170 -12.66 -2.73 -2.60
C ALA A 170 -13.88 -2.87 -1.66
N VAL A 171 -13.62 -2.98 -0.35
CA VAL A 171 -14.71 -3.12 0.65
C VAL A 171 -15.29 -1.79 1.12
N GLY A 172 -14.79 -0.65 0.61
CA GLY A 172 -15.32 0.68 0.91
C GLY A 172 -14.62 1.40 2.06
N CYS A 173 -13.43 0.97 2.49
CA CYS A 173 -12.56 1.73 3.40
C CYS A 173 -11.83 2.85 2.64
N SER A 174 -11.44 3.90 3.35
CA SER A 174 -10.42 4.85 2.91
C SER A 174 -9.06 4.48 3.49
N ILE A 175 -7.96 4.99 2.89
CA ILE A 175 -6.62 4.60 3.30
C ILE A 175 -5.63 5.77 3.32
N VAL A 176 -4.75 5.75 4.33
CA VAL A 176 -3.59 6.65 4.48
C VAL A 176 -2.33 5.79 4.49
N ILE A 177 -1.42 6.04 3.56
CA ILE A 177 -0.23 5.23 3.31
C ILE A 177 1.03 6.01 3.65
N LYS A 178 1.87 5.45 4.51
CA LYS A 178 3.24 5.90 4.73
C LYS A 178 4.20 4.93 4.01
N PRO A 179 4.73 5.30 2.85
CA PRO A 179 5.77 4.50 2.19
C PRO A 179 7.10 4.57 2.94
N ALA A 180 8.03 3.69 2.60
CA ALA A 180 9.40 3.77 3.07
C ALA A 180 10.07 5.06 2.55
N PRO A 181 10.92 5.73 3.34
CA PRO A 181 11.60 6.95 2.90
C PRO A 181 12.57 6.70 1.74
N GLU A 182 13.08 5.49 1.59
CA GLU A 182 13.97 5.11 0.50
C GLU A 182 13.25 5.03 -0.86
N THR A 183 11.95 4.73 -0.86
CA THR A 183 11.20 4.44 -2.10
C THR A 183 9.81 5.10 -2.13
N PRO A 184 9.71 6.42 -1.99
CA PRO A 184 8.44 7.12 -2.00
C PRO A 184 7.91 7.41 -3.41
N LEU A 185 8.77 7.41 -4.43
CA LEU A 185 8.41 7.82 -5.78
C LEU A 185 7.43 6.85 -6.45
N SER A 186 7.62 5.54 -6.28
CA SER A 186 6.66 4.52 -6.71
C SER A 186 5.28 4.72 -6.07
N ALA A 187 5.25 5.07 -4.77
CA ALA A 187 4.00 5.34 -4.06
C ALA A 187 3.25 6.55 -4.62
N LEU A 188 3.99 7.62 -4.91
CA LEU A 188 3.43 8.86 -5.46
C LEU A 188 2.97 8.69 -6.92
N ALA A 189 3.69 7.90 -7.72
CA ALA A 189 3.27 7.53 -9.07
C ALA A 189 1.96 6.71 -9.05
N LEU A 190 1.83 5.76 -8.12
CA LEU A 190 0.57 5.03 -7.92
C LEU A 190 -0.58 5.96 -7.50
N ALA A 191 -0.31 7.00 -6.71
CA ALA A 191 -1.30 8.00 -6.32
C ALA A 191 -1.77 8.84 -7.51
N GLU A 192 -0.87 9.22 -8.41
CA GLU A 192 -1.22 9.90 -9.66
C GLU A 192 -2.17 9.04 -10.51
N LEU A 193 -1.84 7.77 -10.70
CA LEU A 193 -2.69 6.85 -11.46
C LEU A 193 -4.02 6.56 -10.75
N ALA A 194 -4.05 6.55 -9.42
CA ALA A 194 -5.27 6.45 -8.63
C ALA A 194 -6.19 7.66 -8.84
N HIS A 195 -5.61 8.86 -8.89
CA HIS A 195 -6.31 10.09 -9.22
C HIS A 195 -6.92 10.04 -10.62
N GLN A 196 -6.13 9.66 -11.64
CA GLN A 196 -6.58 9.51 -13.03
C GLN A 196 -7.65 8.41 -13.19
N ALA A 197 -7.61 7.37 -12.36
CA ALA A 197 -8.63 6.32 -12.34
C ALA A 197 -9.98 6.82 -11.83
N GLY A 198 -10.00 7.95 -11.10
CA GLY A 198 -11.19 8.53 -10.52
C GLY A 198 -11.47 8.04 -9.10
N ILE A 199 -10.45 7.61 -8.36
CA ILE A 199 -10.57 7.41 -6.91
C ILE A 199 -10.87 8.77 -6.28
N PRO A 200 -11.97 8.92 -5.51
CA PRO A 200 -12.38 10.22 -4.99
C PRO A 200 -11.35 10.84 -4.04
N GLN A 201 -11.36 12.18 -3.97
CA GLN A 201 -10.51 12.94 -3.05
C GLN A 201 -10.64 12.42 -1.61
N GLY A 202 -9.50 12.27 -0.92
CA GLY A 202 -9.44 11.78 0.45
C GLY A 202 -9.54 10.27 0.63
N VAL A 203 -10.06 9.51 -0.35
CA VAL A 203 -10.17 8.04 -0.24
C VAL A 203 -8.81 7.35 -0.21
N PHE A 204 -7.84 7.87 -0.96
CA PHE A 204 -6.47 7.37 -1.04
C PHE A 204 -5.51 8.53 -0.75
N ASN A 205 -4.60 8.36 0.21
CA ASN A 205 -3.64 9.39 0.61
C ASN A 205 -2.25 8.77 0.78
N VAL A 206 -1.20 9.49 0.38
CA VAL A 206 0.21 9.06 0.48
C VAL A 206 1.03 10.12 1.18
N LEU A 207 1.69 9.73 2.26
CA LEU A 207 2.50 10.57 3.14
C LEU A 207 3.98 10.15 3.08
N PRO A 208 4.77 10.65 2.14
CA PRO A 208 6.21 10.46 2.19
C PRO A 208 6.78 11.22 3.41
N THR A 209 7.76 10.62 4.08
CA THR A 209 8.36 11.22 5.28
C THR A 209 9.68 10.56 5.66
N ASP A 210 10.61 11.35 6.17
CA ASP A 210 11.80 10.90 6.92
C ASP A 210 11.57 10.92 8.45
N GLN A 211 10.39 11.41 8.90
CA GLN A 211 9.96 11.45 10.31
C GLN A 211 9.10 10.24 10.68
N ALA A 212 9.60 9.03 10.39
CA ALA A 212 8.81 7.79 10.47
C ALA A 212 8.22 7.53 11.87
N GLN A 213 8.89 7.93 12.94
CA GLN A 213 8.43 7.72 14.33
C GLN A 213 7.21 8.60 14.65
N GLU A 214 7.27 9.88 14.31
CA GLU A 214 6.21 10.85 14.60
C GLU A 214 4.94 10.52 13.78
N VAL A 215 5.09 10.30 12.48
CA VAL A 215 3.99 9.90 11.61
C VAL A 215 3.41 8.55 12.02
N GLY A 216 4.27 7.58 12.35
CA GLY A 216 3.86 6.27 12.84
C GLY A 216 3.06 6.36 14.14
N ALA A 217 3.49 7.19 15.09
CA ALA A 217 2.78 7.41 16.34
C ALA A 217 1.38 7.99 16.13
N VAL A 218 1.21 8.94 15.21
CA VAL A 218 -0.12 9.47 14.86
C VAL A 218 -1.01 8.39 14.24
N LEU A 219 -0.49 7.62 13.27
CA LEU A 219 -1.25 6.57 12.60
C LEU A 219 -1.70 5.46 13.58
N THR A 220 -0.90 5.15 14.59
CA THR A 220 -1.23 4.11 15.57
C THR A 220 -2.17 4.61 16.68
N SER A 221 -2.06 5.86 17.11
CA SER A 221 -2.84 6.39 18.24
C SER A 221 -4.16 7.06 17.82
N HIS A 222 -4.27 7.57 16.57
CA HIS A 222 -5.43 8.37 16.17
C HIS A 222 -6.73 7.56 16.22
N PRO A 223 -7.80 8.07 16.88
CA PRO A 223 -9.05 7.32 17.11
C PRO A 223 -9.84 7.02 15.84
N ASP A 224 -9.71 7.84 14.80
CA ASP A 224 -10.40 7.64 13.53
C ASP A 224 -9.73 6.58 12.65
N VAL A 225 -8.47 6.24 12.89
CA VAL A 225 -7.81 5.09 12.24
C VAL A 225 -8.31 3.81 12.92
N ARG A 226 -9.02 2.97 12.18
CA ARG A 226 -9.67 1.77 12.69
C ARG A 226 -8.90 0.48 12.45
N ALA A 227 -7.97 0.51 11.49
CA ALA A 227 -7.09 -0.61 11.20
C ALA A 227 -5.70 -0.11 10.81
N LEU A 228 -4.67 -0.87 11.21
CA LEU A 228 -3.29 -0.69 10.78
C LEU A 228 -2.84 -1.93 10.03
N THR A 229 -2.27 -1.75 8.85
CA THR A 229 -1.55 -2.81 8.12
C THR A 229 -0.09 -2.42 7.94
N PHE A 230 0.81 -3.31 8.31
CA PHE A 230 2.25 -3.09 8.28
C PHE A 230 2.97 -4.27 7.63
N THR A 231 3.99 -3.98 6.85
CA THR A 231 4.99 -4.96 6.39
C THR A 231 6.38 -4.43 6.70
N GLY A 232 7.20 -5.22 7.38
CA GLY A 232 8.57 -4.82 7.74
C GLY A 232 9.18 -5.70 8.83
N SER A 233 10.09 -5.13 9.64
CA SER A 233 10.79 -5.89 10.67
C SER A 233 9.88 -6.31 11.83
N THR A 234 10.15 -7.47 12.41
CA THR A 234 9.45 -7.98 13.61
C THR A 234 9.56 -7.01 14.79
N LYS A 235 10.71 -6.36 14.95
CA LYS A 235 10.93 -5.37 16.03
C LYS A 235 9.94 -4.21 15.92
N LEU A 236 9.81 -3.63 14.72
CA LEU A 236 8.88 -2.53 14.47
C LEU A 236 7.42 -2.99 14.56
N GLY A 237 7.10 -4.18 14.04
CA GLY A 237 5.76 -4.75 14.14
C GLY A 237 5.27 -4.89 15.59
N ARG A 238 6.14 -5.36 16.50
CA ARG A 238 5.83 -5.42 17.93
C ARG A 238 5.54 -4.04 18.53
N LEU A 239 6.33 -3.04 18.17
CA LEU A 239 6.14 -1.66 18.65
C LEU A 239 4.78 -1.10 18.15
N LEU A 240 4.49 -1.23 16.86
CA LEU A 240 3.23 -0.75 16.28
C LEU A 240 2.01 -1.47 16.86
N MET A 241 2.12 -2.78 17.11
CA MET A 241 1.07 -3.55 17.76
C MET A 241 0.80 -3.04 19.19
N ALA A 242 1.85 -2.79 19.98
CA ALA A 242 1.72 -2.23 21.32
C ALA A 242 1.07 -0.84 21.30
N GLN A 243 1.46 0.04 20.37
CA GLN A 243 0.86 1.36 20.22
C GLN A 243 -0.61 1.33 19.78
N CYS A 244 -1.04 0.28 19.07
CA CYS A 244 -2.44 0.11 18.64
C CYS A 244 -3.34 -0.47 19.74
N ALA A 245 -2.77 -1.02 20.83
CA ALA A 245 -3.52 -1.74 21.87
C ALA A 245 -4.53 -0.84 22.59
N ASP A 246 -4.16 0.39 22.92
CA ASP A 246 -5.01 1.32 23.67
C ASP A 246 -6.35 1.63 22.97
N SER A 247 -6.36 1.61 21.65
CA SER A 247 -7.56 1.86 20.84
C SER A 247 -8.22 0.60 20.28
N VAL A 248 -7.66 -0.58 20.62
CA VAL A 248 -8.12 -1.89 20.13
C VAL A 248 -8.27 -1.92 18.60
N LYS A 249 -7.35 -1.27 17.88
CA LYS A 249 -7.34 -1.26 16.41
C LYS A 249 -7.16 -2.67 15.85
N LYS A 250 -7.78 -2.96 14.73
CA LYS A 250 -7.40 -4.13 13.95
C LYS A 250 -5.98 -3.97 13.41
N VAL A 251 -5.15 -4.99 13.61
CA VAL A 251 -3.75 -4.98 13.18
C VAL A 251 -3.51 -6.17 12.26
N SER A 252 -2.90 -5.90 11.09
CA SER A 252 -2.44 -6.93 10.14
C SER A 252 -0.95 -6.70 9.91
N LEU A 253 -0.12 -7.66 10.32
CA LEU A 253 1.34 -7.56 10.31
C LEU A 253 1.94 -8.64 9.42
N GLU A 254 2.77 -8.22 8.47
CA GLU A 254 3.65 -9.07 7.68
C GLU A 254 5.08 -8.78 8.12
N LEU A 255 5.75 -9.76 8.68
CA LEU A 255 6.99 -9.59 9.42
C LEU A 255 8.12 -10.41 8.80
N GLY A 256 9.33 -10.28 9.37
CA GLY A 256 10.50 -11.03 8.94
C GLY A 256 10.39 -12.52 9.26
N GLY A 257 11.09 -13.31 8.48
CA GLY A 257 11.23 -14.75 8.66
C GLY A 257 12.49 -15.25 7.98
N ASN A 258 12.87 -16.51 8.24
CA ASN A 258 14.11 -17.09 7.73
C ASN A 258 13.94 -17.68 6.32
N ALA A 259 12.73 -18.09 5.95
CA ALA A 259 12.42 -18.74 4.66
C ALA A 259 13.49 -19.78 4.25
N PRO A 260 13.72 -20.86 5.04
CA PRO A 260 14.77 -21.82 4.76
C PRO A 260 14.51 -22.56 3.45
N SER A 261 15.59 -22.85 2.71
CA SER A 261 15.57 -23.78 1.58
C SER A 261 16.12 -25.11 2.04
N LEU A 262 15.32 -26.19 1.91
CA LEU A 262 15.71 -27.54 2.28
C LEU A 262 15.90 -28.36 1.02
N VAL A 263 17.09 -28.94 0.87
CA VAL A 263 17.43 -29.84 -0.24
C VAL A 263 17.75 -31.20 0.36
N PHE A 264 16.92 -32.19 0.05
CA PHE A 264 17.10 -33.56 0.51
C PHE A 264 18.07 -34.33 -0.41
N ASP A 265 18.59 -35.45 0.04
CA ASP A 265 19.60 -36.25 -0.63
C ASP A 265 19.11 -36.92 -1.94
N ASP A 266 17.81 -37.10 -2.09
CA ASP A 266 17.16 -37.62 -3.28
C ASP A 266 16.75 -36.54 -4.30
N ALA A 267 17.09 -35.26 -4.05
CA ALA A 267 16.74 -34.16 -4.92
C ALA A 267 17.57 -34.15 -6.22
N ASP A 268 16.96 -33.70 -7.32
CA ASP A 268 17.65 -33.29 -8.54
C ASP A 268 18.48 -32.04 -8.25
N LEU A 269 19.79 -32.16 -8.11
CA LEU A 269 20.68 -31.08 -7.66
C LEU A 269 20.68 -29.88 -8.61
N GLU A 270 20.60 -30.08 -9.92
CA GLU A 270 20.57 -28.97 -10.88
C GLU A 270 19.30 -28.13 -10.71
N LYS A 271 18.15 -28.77 -10.64
CA LYS A 271 16.88 -28.10 -10.38
C LYS A 271 16.82 -27.45 -8.98
N ALA A 272 17.44 -28.10 -7.99
CA ALA A 272 17.51 -27.53 -6.64
C ALA A 272 18.34 -26.26 -6.60
N VAL A 273 19.51 -26.24 -7.30
CA VAL A 273 20.36 -25.05 -7.44
C VAL A 273 19.59 -23.92 -8.13
N ASP A 274 18.97 -24.19 -9.26
CA ASP A 274 18.16 -23.19 -9.98
C ASP A 274 17.03 -22.64 -9.10
N GLY A 275 16.33 -23.51 -8.39
CA GLY A 275 15.26 -23.15 -7.45
C GLY A 275 15.76 -22.28 -6.29
N VAL A 276 16.91 -22.60 -5.71
CA VAL A 276 17.53 -21.82 -4.64
C VAL A 276 17.97 -20.45 -5.16
N ILE A 277 18.63 -20.39 -6.32
CA ILE A 277 19.03 -19.14 -6.96
C ILE A 277 17.79 -18.26 -7.21
N ALA A 278 16.76 -18.81 -7.85
CA ALA A 278 15.53 -18.08 -8.15
C ALA A 278 14.80 -17.58 -6.91
N SER A 279 14.87 -18.29 -5.77
CA SER A 279 14.17 -17.91 -4.54
C SER A 279 14.98 -16.98 -3.65
N LYS A 280 16.33 -17.11 -3.59
CA LYS A 280 17.19 -16.42 -2.63
C LYS A 280 17.89 -15.19 -3.18
N PHE A 281 18.13 -15.16 -4.50
CA PHE A 281 18.88 -14.07 -5.12
C PHE A 281 18.02 -13.11 -5.94
N ARG A 282 16.69 -13.31 -5.97
CA ARG A 282 15.76 -12.33 -6.54
C ARG A 282 15.71 -11.07 -5.68
N ASN A 283 15.28 -9.95 -6.28
CA ASN A 283 15.07 -8.67 -5.61
C ASN A 283 16.32 -8.15 -4.88
N SER A 284 17.46 -8.30 -5.53
CA SER A 284 18.79 -7.93 -5.01
C SER A 284 19.26 -8.75 -3.80
N GLY A 285 18.71 -9.93 -3.61
CA GLY A 285 19.10 -10.86 -2.56
C GLY A 285 18.32 -10.78 -1.25
#